data_0694f472ca21804d467cc977f464030a
#
_entry.id   0694f472ca21804d467cc977f464030a
#
_cell.length_a   1.000
_cell.length_b   1.000
_cell.length_c   1.000
_cell.angle_alpha   90.00
_cell.angle_beta   90.00
_cell.angle_gamma   90.00
#
_symmetry.space_group_name_H-M   'P 1'
#
loop_
_entity.id
_entity.type
_entity.pdbx_description
1 polymer ?
#
loop_
_entity_poly.entity_id
_entity_poly.type
_entity_poly.pdbx_seq_one_letter_code
_entity_poly.pdbx_strand_id
1 'polypeptide(L)'
;MRTKYYNDGIIGNQKVTASFTEKGELLRLFFDSVDYKQLIDTYHIAIKVNDSAGIYLHDDVNNIYHQEYVKDTNILKTEVINTYFNVGVTEYAFVPLDENMLIRTFKVKNNSKNDLNISLLAYSKLLTNINNDSCGLVKNDTLVQYNHDYAVCTFAKEALDSYQINGVDSSFPSGNIGGKDYVGMSPESGIKYNLESFKPGEEKTINICILVNDNSKKNLLSDLDNEIIRIRKKDIKKELEKTEKYWKKYLKEHDKLNLNKNSNISQKVKSLYNRTILLFPLIVNSEVGGISAGIETDEYKTKCGRYSYCWPRDGAFITRAFDIVDMEKETEKFYTSFCKKTQNKNGNWEQRFYTDGHLAPSWGYQIDETASVIFGVYDHYKKTKSKEFLKDCLKMCENAVIYLEKYVDDILSRKYSFQKSYDLWEEYEGISLYSISTIFGAYSAAIEMFSDVKVVFEEKNRLKIEALNKQIKIYRR
;
A
#
# COMPACT_ATOMS: atom_id res chain seq x y z
N MET A 1 -11.05 7.11 21.29
CA MET A 1 -10.08 6.62 20.28
C MET A 1 -10.05 7.60 19.12
N ARG A 2 -8.89 8.15 18.74
CA ARG A 2 -8.77 8.86 17.47
C ARG A 2 -8.97 7.85 16.35
N THR A 3 -9.83 8.17 15.41
CA THR A 3 -10.04 7.36 14.20
C THR A 3 -8.73 7.37 13.40
N LYS A 4 -8.12 6.23 13.21
CA LYS A 4 -6.88 6.02 12.42
C LYS A 4 -7.25 6.14 10.94
N TYR A 5 -7.32 7.36 10.43
CA TYR A 5 -7.89 7.65 9.12
C TYR A 5 -6.85 8.05 8.07
N TYR A 6 -5.84 8.84 8.47
CA TYR A 6 -4.86 9.35 7.52
C TYR A 6 -3.56 8.53 7.53
N ASN A 7 -3.10 8.21 6.34
CA ASN A 7 -1.78 7.63 6.10
C ASN A 7 -0.84 8.75 5.67
N ASP A 8 -0.16 9.39 6.63
CA ASP A 8 0.73 10.52 6.37
C ASP A 8 2.09 10.08 5.81
N GLY A 9 2.57 8.91 6.23
CA GLY A 9 3.77 8.28 5.74
C GLY A 9 3.51 6.88 5.19
N ILE A 10 4.01 6.57 3.98
CA ILE A 10 3.84 5.27 3.32
C ILE A 10 5.19 4.79 2.81
N ILE A 11 5.57 3.57 3.22
CA ILE A 11 6.81 2.91 2.81
C ILE A 11 6.54 1.44 2.46
N GLY A 12 7.42 0.83 1.66
CA GLY A 12 7.22 -0.57 1.26
C GLY A 12 8.23 -1.04 0.22
N ASN A 13 8.06 -2.30 -0.23
CA ASN A 13 8.86 -2.94 -1.26
C ASN A 13 8.02 -3.79 -2.23
N GLN A 14 6.74 -3.50 -2.42
CA GLN A 14 5.74 -4.23 -3.21
C GLN A 14 5.21 -5.54 -2.58
N LYS A 15 5.82 -6.04 -1.51
CA LYS A 15 5.34 -7.20 -0.73
C LYS A 15 4.90 -6.80 0.66
N VAL A 16 5.68 -5.93 1.29
CA VAL A 16 5.34 -5.34 2.59
C VAL A 16 5.06 -3.86 2.36
N THR A 17 3.91 -3.39 2.81
CA THR A 17 3.55 -1.98 2.82
C THR A 17 3.20 -1.56 4.24
N ALA A 18 3.80 -0.48 4.71
CA ALA A 18 3.54 0.09 6.03
C ALA A 18 3.11 1.55 5.90
N SER A 19 2.12 1.96 6.69
CA SER A 19 1.70 3.35 6.77
C SER A 19 1.74 3.88 8.19
N PHE A 20 2.01 5.18 8.30
CA PHE A 20 2.25 5.87 9.57
C PHE A 20 1.42 7.14 9.65
N THR A 21 1.08 7.55 10.90
CA THR A 21 0.59 8.91 11.16
C THR A 21 1.73 9.93 11.06
N GLU A 22 1.38 11.21 11.01
CA GLU A 22 2.32 12.36 11.10
C GLU A 22 3.20 12.34 12.37
N LYS A 23 2.84 11.54 13.37
CA LYS A 23 3.56 11.38 14.64
C LYS A 23 4.35 10.07 14.74
N GLY A 24 4.41 9.28 13.69
CA GLY A 24 5.18 8.02 13.64
C GLY A 24 4.47 6.81 14.26
N GLU A 25 3.15 6.87 14.50
CA GLU A 25 2.39 5.67 14.84
C GLU A 25 2.27 4.77 13.60
N LEU A 26 2.61 3.49 13.72
CA LEU A 26 2.37 2.50 12.66
C LEU A 26 0.88 2.17 12.62
N LEU A 27 0.20 2.57 11.53
CA LEU A 27 -1.24 2.39 11.36
C LEU A 27 -1.62 1.10 10.66
N ARG A 28 -0.87 0.77 9.61
CA ARG A 28 -1.18 -0.36 8.73
C ARG A 28 0.11 -1.09 8.39
N LEU A 29 0.00 -2.40 8.33
CA LEU A 29 1.05 -3.30 7.86
C LEU A 29 0.38 -4.34 6.96
N PHE A 30 0.59 -4.19 5.65
CA PHE A 30 0.11 -5.14 4.65
C PHE A 30 1.22 -6.10 4.26
N PHE A 31 0.84 -7.34 4.03
CA PHE A 31 1.78 -8.35 3.58
C PHE A 31 1.18 -9.25 2.50
N ASP A 32 2.07 -9.61 1.58
CA ASP A 32 1.95 -10.35 0.34
C ASP A 32 1.24 -9.57 -0.77
N SER A 33 0.61 -8.44 -0.44
CA SER A 33 0.03 -7.50 -1.38
C SER A 33 0.01 -6.09 -0.79
N VAL A 34 -0.16 -5.08 -1.64
CA VAL A 34 -0.21 -3.67 -1.24
C VAL A 34 -1.55 -3.25 -0.62
N ASP A 35 -2.56 -4.10 -0.68
CA ASP A 35 -3.93 -3.82 -0.26
C ASP A 35 -4.53 -4.89 0.66
N TYR A 36 -3.86 -6.05 0.82
CA TYR A 36 -4.36 -7.19 1.58
C TYR A 36 -3.22 -8.19 1.86
N LYS A 37 -3.08 -8.81 3.05
CA LYS A 37 -3.94 -8.65 4.25
C LYS A 37 -3.38 -7.54 5.14
N GLN A 38 -4.29 -6.78 5.81
CA GLN A 38 -3.90 -5.93 6.94
C GLN A 38 -3.63 -6.83 8.15
N LEU A 39 -2.44 -6.72 8.75
CA LEU A 39 -1.96 -7.65 9.78
C LEU A 39 -2.17 -7.15 11.21
N ILE A 40 -2.14 -5.83 11.42
CA ILE A 40 -2.13 -5.23 12.76
C ILE A 40 -3.35 -4.32 12.97
N ASP A 41 -3.95 -4.40 14.16
CA ASP A 41 -4.92 -3.41 14.65
C ASP A 41 -4.20 -2.22 15.31
N THR A 42 -3.18 -2.51 16.11
CA THR A 42 -2.45 -1.52 16.89
C THR A 42 -0.98 -1.89 16.98
N TYR A 43 -0.10 -0.91 16.82
CA TYR A 43 1.33 -1.06 17.08
C TYR A 43 1.89 0.22 17.66
N HIS A 44 2.18 0.20 18.96
CA HIS A 44 2.69 1.36 19.68
C HIS A 44 4.14 1.16 20.10
N ILE A 45 4.90 2.24 20.04
CA ILE A 45 6.23 2.33 20.68
C ILE A 45 6.15 3.34 21.81
N ALA A 46 6.74 2.98 22.94
CA ALA A 46 6.90 3.88 24.09
C ALA A 46 8.33 3.81 24.61
N ILE A 47 8.76 4.84 25.30
CA ILE A 47 9.94 4.81 26.15
C ILE A 47 9.52 4.90 27.60
N LYS A 48 10.32 4.30 28.49
CA LYS A 48 10.24 4.50 29.94
C LYS A 48 11.53 5.15 30.40
N VAL A 49 11.43 6.25 31.10
CA VAL A 49 12.58 6.99 31.64
C VAL A 49 12.58 6.85 33.13
N ASN A 50 13.62 6.23 33.70
CA ASN A 50 13.72 5.89 35.15
C ASN A 50 12.46 5.13 35.61
N ASP A 51 11.83 5.57 36.68
CA ASP A 51 10.60 4.98 37.22
C ASP A 51 9.31 5.62 36.70
N SER A 52 9.36 6.35 35.58
CA SER A 52 8.17 6.98 34.99
C SER A 52 7.16 5.96 34.48
N ALA A 53 5.96 6.44 34.14
CA ALA A 53 5.04 5.74 33.27
C ALA A 53 5.61 5.61 31.86
N GLY A 54 4.99 4.76 31.03
CA GLY A 54 5.32 4.64 29.61
C GLY A 54 4.94 5.92 28.86
N ILE A 55 5.89 6.47 28.10
CA ILE A 55 5.72 7.66 27.27
C ILE A 55 5.55 7.19 25.84
N TYR A 56 4.32 7.26 25.33
CA TYR A 56 4.03 6.90 23.93
C TYR A 56 4.74 7.86 22.99
N LEU A 57 5.51 7.34 22.04
CA LEU A 57 6.23 8.21 21.09
C LEU A 57 5.29 9.00 20.20
N HIS A 58 4.12 8.46 19.86
CA HIS A 58 3.15 9.10 18.96
C HIS A 58 2.05 9.91 19.69
N ASP A 59 1.88 9.77 20.99
CA ASP A 59 0.77 10.42 21.73
C ASP A 59 1.13 10.74 23.19
N ASP A 60 1.95 11.79 23.38
CA ASP A 60 2.24 12.37 24.69
C ASP A 60 2.17 13.90 24.60
N VAL A 61 1.62 14.54 25.64
CA VAL A 61 1.42 16.01 25.67
C VAL A 61 2.72 16.79 25.68
N ASN A 62 3.81 16.18 26.14
CA ASN A 62 5.14 16.78 26.20
C ASN A 62 5.99 16.49 24.96
N ASN A 63 5.45 15.80 23.97
CA ASN A 63 6.19 15.47 22.75
C ASN A 63 6.03 16.54 21.69
N ILE A 64 7.15 16.91 21.10
CA ILE A 64 7.24 17.72 19.87
C ILE A 64 7.63 16.77 18.73
N TYR A 65 6.92 16.85 17.61
CA TYR A 65 7.04 15.92 16.47
C TYR A 65 7.55 16.63 15.22
N HIS A 66 8.42 15.97 14.50
CA HIS A 66 8.76 16.31 13.12
C HIS A 66 8.89 15.04 12.29
N GLN A 67 8.16 14.96 11.19
CA GLN A 67 8.23 13.81 10.28
C GLN A 67 8.49 14.25 8.85
N GLU A 68 9.40 13.55 8.20
CA GLU A 68 9.75 13.78 6.80
C GLU A 68 10.22 12.46 6.15
N TYR A 69 10.16 12.39 4.85
CA TYR A 69 10.91 11.35 4.14
C TYR A 69 12.38 11.73 4.05
N VAL A 70 13.28 10.78 4.24
CA VAL A 70 14.68 10.96 3.82
C VAL A 70 14.67 11.32 2.33
N LYS A 71 15.33 12.41 2.00
CA LYS A 71 15.25 13.02 0.68
C LYS A 71 15.41 12.02 -0.46
N ASP A 72 14.45 12.04 -1.39
CA ASP A 72 14.42 11.23 -2.60
C ASP A 72 14.36 9.70 -2.33
N THR A 73 13.69 9.29 -1.23
CA THR A 73 13.55 7.87 -0.85
C THR A 73 12.14 7.52 -0.34
N ASN A 74 11.90 6.23 -0.13
CA ASN A 74 10.80 5.67 0.65
C ASN A 74 11.27 5.25 2.06
N ILE A 75 12.08 6.05 2.70
CA ILE A 75 12.51 5.91 4.09
C ILE A 75 11.88 7.05 4.88
N LEU A 76 11.12 6.72 5.92
CA LEU A 76 10.45 7.71 6.76
C LEU A 76 11.32 8.02 7.97
N LYS A 77 11.56 9.30 8.24
CA LYS A 77 12.25 9.79 9.43
C LYS A 77 11.25 10.52 10.32
N THR A 78 11.15 10.10 11.57
CA THR A 78 10.32 10.77 12.58
C THR A 78 11.20 11.17 13.77
N GLU A 79 11.17 12.43 14.14
CA GLU A 79 11.86 12.98 15.29
C GLU A 79 10.84 13.33 16.38
N VAL A 80 11.09 12.84 17.57
CA VAL A 80 10.26 13.09 18.75
C VAL A 80 11.15 13.64 19.85
N ILE A 81 10.79 14.78 20.42
CA ILE A 81 11.47 15.36 21.58
C ILE A 81 10.48 15.41 22.74
N ASN A 82 10.69 14.59 23.76
CA ASN A 82 9.95 14.72 25.00
C ASN A 82 10.56 15.83 25.83
N THR A 83 9.84 16.93 26.00
CA THR A 83 10.34 18.14 26.69
C THR A 83 10.40 18.01 28.19
N TYR A 84 9.60 17.10 28.77
CA TYR A 84 9.60 16.90 30.25
C TYR A 84 10.88 16.19 30.69
N PHE A 85 11.28 15.10 30.07
CA PHE A 85 12.51 14.38 30.39
C PHE A 85 13.73 14.88 29.61
N ASN A 86 13.51 15.72 28.61
CA ASN A 86 14.54 16.19 27.70
C ASN A 86 15.24 15.01 26.99
N VAL A 87 14.45 14.08 26.48
CA VAL A 87 14.91 12.92 25.69
C VAL A 87 14.48 13.09 24.24
N GLY A 88 15.44 12.95 23.34
CA GLY A 88 15.20 12.91 21.89
C GLY A 88 15.14 11.48 21.37
N VAL A 89 14.22 11.19 20.46
CA VAL A 89 14.13 9.92 19.72
C VAL A 89 14.04 10.22 18.24
N THR A 90 15.00 9.73 17.45
CA THR A 90 14.94 9.79 15.99
C THR A 90 14.70 8.39 15.47
N GLU A 91 13.58 8.20 14.79
CA GLU A 91 13.25 6.94 14.13
C GLU A 91 13.53 7.03 12.62
N TYR A 92 14.09 5.94 12.07
CA TYR A 92 14.12 5.66 10.64
C TYR A 92 13.33 4.39 10.38
N ALA A 93 12.20 4.51 9.71
CA ALA A 93 11.38 3.38 9.29
C ALA A 93 11.59 3.09 7.81
N PHE A 94 11.88 1.84 7.47
CA PHE A 94 12.09 1.40 6.09
C PHE A 94 11.81 -0.08 5.90
N VAL A 95 11.49 -0.45 4.67
CA VAL A 95 11.31 -1.84 4.25
C VAL A 95 12.49 -2.21 3.33
N PRO A 96 13.36 -3.15 3.71
CA PRO A 96 14.42 -3.65 2.85
C PRO A 96 13.86 -4.28 1.57
N LEU A 97 14.60 -4.17 0.46
CA LEU A 97 14.10 -4.58 -0.86
C LEU A 97 13.83 -6.08 -1.00
N ASP A 98 14.68 -6.88 -0.38
CA ASP A 98 14.68 -8.34 -0.55
C ASP A 98 14.16 -9.09 0.69
N GLU A 99 13.47 -8.39 1.61
CA GLU A 99 13.00 -8.96 2.87
C GLU A 99 11.52 -8.69 3.11
N ASN A 100 10.84 -9.63 3.72
CA ASN A 100 9.45 -9.46 4.14
C ASN A 100 9.38 -8.85 5.54
N MET A 101 10.03 -7.70 5.75
CA MET A 101 10.05 -7.07 7.07
C MET A 101 10.07 -5.54 7.00
N LEU A 102 9.47 -4.94 8.01
CA LEU A 102 9.63 -3.54 8.36
C LEU A 102 10.75 -3.41 9.40
N ILE A 103 11.69 -2.51 9.19
CA ILE A 103 12.71 -2.14 10.18
C ILE A 103 12.41 -0.74 10.69
N ARG A 104 12.42 -0.60 12.02
CA ARG A 104 12.28 0.65 12.76
C ARG A 104 13.55 0.86 13.58
N THR A 105 14.44 1.73 13.13
CA THR A 105 15.70 2.07 13.80
C THR A 105 15.48 3.28 14.70
N PHE A 106 15.59 3.12 16.00
CA PHE A 106 15.45 4.18 16.99
C PHE A 106 16.80 4.61 17.51
N LYS A 107 17.15 5.89 17.37
CA LYS A 107 18.26 6.57 18.02
C LYS A 107 17.70 7.35 19.19
N VAL A 108 18.01 6.91 20.39
CA VAL A 108 17.56 7.53 21.64
C VAL A 108 18.68 8.34 22.23
N LYS A 109 18.43 9.60 22.52
CA LYS A 109 19.44 10.54 23.05
C LYS A 109 18.99 11.18 24.33
N ASN A 110 19.86 11.15 25.34
CA ASN A 110 19.68 11.92 26.56
C ASN A 110 20.15 13.37 26.36
N ASN A 111 19.21 14.30 26.22
CA ASN A 111 19.52 15.74 26.12
C ASN A 111 19.46 16.44 27.47
N SER A 112 19.19 15.71 28.57
CA SER A 112 19.15 16.26 29.94
C SER A 112 20.55 16.44 30.51
N LYS A 113 20.62 17.04 31.72
CA LYS A 113 21.88 17.23 32.48
C LYS A 113 22.19 16.08 33.45
N ASN A 114 21.28 15.10 33.58
CA ASN A 114 21.35 13.99 34.52
C ASN A 114 21.49 12.66 33.77
N ASP A 115 22.05 11.67 34.43
CA ASP A 115 22.02 10.28 33.95
C ASP A 115 20.57 9.78 33.96
N LEU A 116 20.16 9.09 32.89
CA LEU A 116 18.83 8.54 32.73
C LEU A 116 18.91 7.05 32.43
N ASN A 117 18.08 6.25 33.08
CA ASN A 117 17.83 4.86 32.65
C ASN A 117 16.64 4.86 31.69
N ILE A 118 16.86 4.33 30.51
CA ILE A 118 15.82 4.34 29.45
C ILE A 118 15.56 2.91 28.97
N SER A 119 14.29 2.57 28.86
CA SER A 119 13.83 1.34 28.19
C SER A 119 12.94 1.69 27.01
N LEU A 120 12.97 0.85 25.96
CA LEU A 120 12.07 0.92 24.84
C LEU A 120 11.04 -0.21 24.96
N LEU A 121 9.78 0.12 24.75
CA LEU A 121 8.65 -0.81 24.79
C LEU A 121 7.94 -0.84 23.42
N ALA A 122 7.53 -2.03 23.00
CA ALA A 122 6.67 -2.20 21.85
C ALA A 122 5.41 -2.98 22.25
N TYR A 123 4.25 -2.45 21.89
CA TYR A 123 2.95 -3.09 22.01
C TYR A 123 2.42 -3.42 20.62
N SER A 124 1.97 -4.63 20.41
CA SER A 124 1.42 -5.09 19.15
C SER A 124 0.12 -5.84 19.39
N LYS A 125 -0.90 -5.51 18.59
CA LYS A 125 -2.16 -6.23 18.53
C LYS A 125 -2.45 -6.58 17.07
N LEU A 126 -2.63 -7.88 16.81
CA LEU A 126 -3.03 -8.36 15.48
C LEU A 126 -4.46 -7.93 15.15
N LEU A 127 -4.72 -7.68 13.86
CA LEU A 127 -6.07 -7.47 13.37
C LEU A 127 -6.76 -8.82 13.20
N THR A 128 -7.73 -9.10 14.05
CA THR A 128 -8.52 -10.31 14.03
C THR A 128 -9.98 -10.03 14.41
N ASN A 129 -10.89 -10.79 13.84
CA ASN A 129 -12.32 -10.73 14.18
C ASN A 129 -12.67 -11.56 15.42
N ILE A 130 -11.79 -12.48 15.81
CA ILE A 130 -11.99 -13.41 16.91
C ILE A 130 -10.74 -13.42 17.77
N ASN A 131 -10.84 -12.93 19.01
CA ASN A 131 -9.68 -12.79 19.90
C ASN A 131 -8.94 -14.11 20.18
N ASN A 132 -9.66 -15.24 20.24
CA ASN A 132 -9.07 -16.56 20.52
C ASN A 132 -8.52 -17.27 19.29
N ASP A 133 -8.52 -16.62 18.12
CA ASP A 133 -7.99 -17.17 16.87
C ASP A 133 -6.54 -16.74 16.61
N SER A 134 -5.91 -16.13 17.61
CA SER A 134 -4.53 -15.66 17.55
C SER A 134 -3.75 -16.12 18.78
N CYS A 135 -2.47 -16.32 18.59
CA CYS A 135 -1.55 -16.72 19.65
C CYS A 135 -0.33 -15.79 19.67
N GLY A 136 0.13 -15.45 20.87
CA GLY A 136 1.45 -14.88 21.13
C GLY A 136 2.38 -15.93 21.72
N LEU A 137 3.63 -15.93 21.27
CA LEU A 137 4.70 -16.82 21.74
C LEU A 137 6.00 -16.02 21.84
N VAL A 138 6.72 -16.16 22.96
CA VAL A 138 8.08 -15.62 23.11
C VAL A 138 9.10 -16.74 23.11
N LYS A 139 10.04 -16.70 22.18
CA LYS A 139 11.10 -17.68 21.99
C LYS A 139 12.38 -17.00 21.49
N ASN A 140 13.52 -17.31 22.09
CA ASN A 140 14.82 -16.80 21.66
C ASN A 140 14.82 -15.26 21.49
N ASP A 141 14.35 -14.52 22.48
CA ASP A 141 14.22 -13.05 22.44
C ASP A 141 13.41 -12.51 21.24
N THR A 142 12.45 -13.28 20.77
CA THR A 142 11.54 -12.93 19.69
C THR A 142 10.11 -13.10 20.14
N LEU A 143 9.29 -12.07 19.93
CA LEU A 143 7.85 -12.19 20.00
C LEU A 143 7.33 -12.66 18.66
N VAL A 144 6.65 -13.80 18.62
CA VAL A 144 5.95 -14.36 17.47
C VAL A 144 4.46 -14.27 17.75
N GLN A 145 3.73 -13.49 16.97
CA GLN A 145 2.27 -13.42 17.00
C GLN A 145 1.75 -14.05 15.70
N TYR A 146 0.78 -14.95 15.80
CA TYR A 146 0.29 -15.66 14.62
C TYR A 146 -1.18 -16.05 14.74
N ASN A 147 -1.79 -16.27 13.58
CA ASN A 147 -3.08 -16.91 13.40
C ASN A 147 -2.99 -17.95 12.27
N HIS A 148 -4.13 -18.42 11.75
CA HIS A 148 -4.18 -19.37 10.64
C HIS A 148 -3.45 -18.85 9.38
N ASP A 149 -3.55 -17.55 9.08
CA ASP A 149 -3.17 -17.01 7.80
C ASP A 149 -1.75 -16.42 7.77
N TYR A 150 -1.28 -15.85 8.88
CA TYR A 150 0.00 -15.12 8.91
C TYR A 150 0.66 -15.13 10.28
N ALA A 151 1.95 -14.80 10.29
CA ALA A 151 2.72 -14.52 11.50
C ALA A 151 3.41 -13.15 11.39
N VAL A 152 3.49 -12.47 12.53
CA VAL A 152 4.25 -11.23 12.73
C VAL A 152 5.26 -11.48 13.83
N CYS A 153 6.55 -11.35 13.50
CA CYS A 153 7.65 -11.57 14.44
C CYS A 153 8.34 -10.26 14.77
N THR A 154 8.34 -9.87 16.04
CA THR A 154 9.03 -8.65 16.50
C THR A 154 10.26 -9.02 17.32
N PHE A 155 11.41 -8.51 16.92
CA PHE A 155 12.69 -8.77 17.59
C PHE A 155 13.70 -7.66 17.35
N ALA A 156 14.73 -7.63 18.18
CA ALA A 156 15.94 -6.84 18.01
C ALA A 156 17.19 -7.74 18.10
N LYS A 157 18.37 -7.14 18.01
CA LYS A 157 19.63 -7.80 18.29
C LYS A 157 19.86 -7.98 19.79
N GLU A 158 19.36 -7.02 20.55
CA GLU A 158 19.37 -6.96 21.99
C GLU A 158 18.44 -8.02 22.59
N ALA A 159 18.80 -8.57 23.74
CA ALA A 159 17.93 -9.48 24.48
C ALA A 159 16.70 -8.74 25.06
N LEU A 160 15.59 -9.46 25.18
CA LEU A 160 14.42 -8.93 25.85
C LEU A 160 14.67 -8.78 27.36
N ASP A 161 14.30 -7.63 27.92
CA ASP A 161 14.26 -7.41 29.36
C ASP A 161 13.01 -8.07 29.98
N SER A 162 11.87 -7.85 29.35
CA SER A 162 10.60 -8.44 29.76
C SER A 162 9.60 -8.51 28.61
N TYR A 163 8.58 -9.31 28.80
CA TYR A 163 7.48 -9.46 27.85
C TYR A 163 6.16 -9.77 28.56
N GLN A 164 5.05 -9.58 27.88
CA GLN A 164 3.74 -9.94 28.35
C GLN A 164 2.85 -10.34 27.16
N ILE A 165 2.12 -11.43 27.33
CA ILE A 165 1.09 -11.89 26.38
C ILE A 165 -0.26 -11.80 27.08
N ASN A 166 -1.23 -11.14 26.45
CA ASN A 166 -2.54 -10.81 26.99
C ASN A 166 -2.55 -9.77 28.13
N GLY A 167 -3.58 -8.93 28.19
CA GLY A 167 -3.74 -7.88 29.18
C GLY A 167 -2.68 -6.78 29.12
N VAL A 168 -2.02 -6.63 27.99
CA VAL A 168 -0.93 -5.68 27.80
C VAL A 168 -1.45 -4.25 27.72
N ASP A 169 -2.63 -4.04 27.18
CA ASP A 169 -3.30 -2.74 27.10
C ASP A 169 -3.45 -2.04 28.46
N SER A 170 -3.64 -2.81 29.52
CA SER A 170 -3.76 -2.30 30.90
C SER A 170 -2.39 -2.05 31.58
N SER A 171 -1.35 -2.80 31.23
CA SER A 171 -0.02 -2.68 31.87
C SER A 171 0.94 -1.77 31.10
N PHE A 172 0.83 -1.70 29.79
CA PHE A 172 1.72 -0.94 28.92
C PHE A 172 1.79 0.57 29.28
N PRO A 173 0.69 1.26 29.63
CA PRO A 173 0.75 2.67 30.04
C PRO A 173 1.62 2.93 31.28
N SER A 174 1.78 1.95 32.16
CA SER A 174 2.67 2.08 33.33
C SER A 174 4.15 1.93 32.99
N GLY A 175 4.46 1.47 31.77
CA GLY A 175 5.81 1.08 31.36
C GLY A 175 6.35 -0.16 32.06
N ASN A 176 5.49 -0.90 32.78
CA ASN A 176 5.82 -2.13 33.50
C ASN A 176 5.04 -3.29 32.86
N ILE A 177 5.65 -3.95 31.93
CA ILE A 177 5.14 -5.20 31.36
C ILE A 177 5.94 -6.36 31.96
N GLY A 178 5.27 -7.44 32.26
CA GLY A 178 5.92 -8.60 32.87
C GLY A 178 4.93 -9.75 32.99
N GLY A 179 4.88 -10.58 31.98
CA GLY A 179 4.12 -11.83 31.98
C GLY A 179 4.98 -12.99 32.47
N LYS A 180 4.33 -14.02 32.98
CA LYS A 180 4.97 -15.29 33.36
C LYS A 180 4.90 -16.31 32.22
N ASP A 181 3.90 -16.18 31.35
CA ASP A 181 3.63 -17.12 30.30
C ASP A 181 4.36 -16.74 29.02
N TYR A 182 5.11 -17.68 28.46
CA TYR A 182 5.80 -17.50 27.19
C TYR A 182 4.92 -17.81 25.97
N VAL A 183 3.69 -18.28 26.18
CA VAL A 183 2.69 -18.58 25.16
C VAL A 183 1.29 -18.29 25.69
N GLY A 184 0.43 -17.73 24.85
CA GLY A 184 -0.97 -17.48 25.20
C GLY A 184 -1.84 -17.22 23.99
N MET A 185 -3.12 -17.63 24.06
CA MET A 185 -4.14 -17.29 23.06
C MET A 185 -4.57 -15.84 23.25
N SER A 186 -3.95 -14.93 22.49
CA SER A 186 -4.26 -13.51 22.53
C SER A 186 -3.76 -12.84 21.24
N PRO A 187 -4.50 -11.88 20.67
CA PRO A 187 -4.01 -11.04 19.58
C PRO A 187 -3.00 -10.00 20.04
N GLU A 188 -2.95 -9.68 21.35
CA GLU A 188 -2.09 -8.62 21.88
C GLU A 188 -0.90 -9.17 22.64
N SER A 189 0.22 -8.48 22.50
CA SER A 189 1.47 -8.78 23.19
C SER A 189 2.34 -7.54 23.32
N GLY A 190 3.21 -7.53 24.33
CA GLY A 190 4.16 -6.46 24.57
C GLY A 190 5.55 -6.99 24.89
N ILE A 191 6.57 -6.26 24.47
CA ILE A 191 7.98 -6.53 24.75
C ILE A 191 8.68 -5.27 25.20
N LYS A 192 9.73 -5.43 26.00
CA LYS A 192 10.55 -4.36 26.54
C LYS A 192 12.03 -4.69 26.37
N TYR A 193 12.79 -3.69 25.99
CA TYR A 193 14.25 -3.71 25.90
C TYR A 193 14.83 -2.69 26.87
N ASN A 194 15.76 -3.11 27.71
CA ASN A 194 16.49 -2.19 28.56
C ASN A 194 17.69 -1.63 27.79
N LEU A 195 17.71 -0.31 27.57
CA LEU A 195 18.82 0.38 26.92
C LEU A 195 19.87 0.86 27.92
N GLU A 196 19.65 0.54 29.20
CA GLU A 196 20.53 0.88 30.32
C GLU A 196 20.67 2.40 30.59
N SER A 197 21.76 2.78 31.31
CA SER A 197 22.01 4.16 31.67
C SER A 197 22.58 4.98 30.55
N PHE A 198 22.05 6.17 30.34
CA PHE A 198 22.53 7.19 29.40
C PHE A 198 23.12 8.36 30.16
N LYS A 199 24.38 8.70 29.88
CA LYS A 199 24.97 9.94 30.33
C LYS A 199 24.42 11.16 29.59
N PRO A 200 24.51 12.39 30.11
CA PRO A 200 24.18 13.60 29.40
C PRO A 200 24.83 13.65 28.01
N GLY A 201 24.03 13.85 26.97
CA GLY A 201 24.46 13.87 25.56
C GLY A 201 24.67 12.52 24.89
N GLU A 202 24.60 11.42 25.62
CA GLU A 202 24.78 10.06 25.07
C GLU A 202 23.60 9.67 24.19
N GLU A 203 23.92 8.99 23.08
CA GLU A 203 22.95 8.43 22.13
C GLU A 203 23.18 6.91 21.98
N LYS A 204 22.12 6.13 22.06
CA LYS A 204 22.15 4.69 21.75
C LYS A 204 21.13 4.36 20.67
N THR A 205 21.43 3.31 19.91
CA THR A 205 20.58 2.87 18.80
C THR A 205 20.06 1.47 19.05
N ILE A 206 18.76 1.25 18.82
CA ILE A 206 18.13 -0.07 18.78
C ILE A 206 17.35 -0.23 17.49
N ASN A 207 17.39 -1.45 16.89
CA ASN A 207 16.71 -1.76 15.66
C ASN A 207 15.60 -2.78 15.93
N ILE A 208 14.35 -2.36 15.83
CA ILE A 208 13.20 -3.26 15.91
C ILE A 208 12.88 -3.78 14.51
N CYS A 209 13.00 -5.08 14.32
CA CYS A 209 12.64 -5.80 13.11
C CYS A 209 11.24 -6.39 13.28
N ILE A 210 10.35 -6.13 12.34
CA ILE A 210 9.00 -6.68 12.27
C ILE A 210 8.92 -7.53 11.00
N LEU A 211 9.24 -8.82 11.15
CA LEU A 211 9.20 -9.80 10.07
C LEU A 211 7.78 -10.32 9.92
N VAL A 212 7.30 -10.42 8.68
CA VAL A 212 5.97 -10.94 8.35
C VAL A 212 6.08 -12.17 7.45
N ASN A 213 5.21 -13.14 7.67
CA ASN A 213 5.25 -14.38 6.94
C ASN A 213 3.86 -14.98 6.73
N ASP A 214 3.68 -15.72 5.64
CA ASP A 214 2.48 -16.47 5.33
C ASP A 214 2.46 -17.76 6.14
N ASN A 215 1.51 -17.89 7.07
CA ASN A 215 1.34 -19.03 7.94
C ASN A 215 0.60 -20.20 7.27
N SER A 216 0.00 -20.00 6.13
CA SER A 216 -0.67 -21.07 5.36
C SER A 216 0.31 -22.08 4.77
N LYS A 217 1.62 -21.75 4.74
CA LYS A 217 2.71 -22.59 4.25
C LYS A 217 3.35 -23.38 5.41
N LYS A 218 3.78 -24.61 5.14
CA LYS A 218 4.22 -25.62 6.12
C LYS A 218 5.42 -25.19 6.99
N ASN A 219 5.47 -25.72 8.23
CA ASN A 219 6.60 -25.66 9.16
C ASN A 219 7.05 -24.25 9.59
N LEU A 220 6.08 -23.37 9.77
CA LEU A 220 6.30 -21.96 10.03
C LEU A 220 7.35 -21.66 11.12
N LEU A 221 7.28 -22.32 12.29
CA LEU A 221 8.14 -21.96 13.42
C LEU A 221 9.62 -22.30 13.18
N SER A 222 9.93 -23.41 12.52
CA SER A 222 11.31 -23.78 12.19
C SER A 222 11.92 -22.87 11.12
N ASP A 223 11.13 -22.52 10.12
CA ASP A 223 11.56 -21.65 9.04
C ASP A 223 11.77 -20.22 9.56
N LEU A 224 10.87 -19.74 10.43
CA LEU A 224 11.00 -18.44 11.11
C LEU A 224 12.26 -18.37 11.98
N ASP A 225 12.58 -19.40 12.75
CA ASP A 225 13.79 -19.41 13.58
C ASP A 225 15.06 -19.23 12.72
N ASN A 226 15.16 -19.95 11.61
CA ASN A 226 16.29 -19.83 10.69
C ASN A 226 16.38 -18.43 10.06
N GLU A 227 15.25 -17.87 9.66
CA GLU A 227 15.19 -16.54 9.06
C GLU A 227 15.57 -15.45 10.08
N ILE A 228 15.03 -15.51 11.29
CA ILE A 228 15.37 -14.58 12.38
C ILE A 228 16.87 -14.62 12.70
N ILE A 229 17.45 -15.82 12.81
CA ILE A 229 18.91 -15.99 13.03
C ILE A 229 19.71 -15.35 11.89
N ARG A 230 19.27 -15.51 10.64
CA ARG A 230 19.89 -14.89 9.47
C ARG A 230 19.82 -13.36 9.53
N ILE A 231 18.65 -12.81 9.88
CA ILE A 231 18.42 -11.37 9.93
C ILE A 231 19.21 -10.72 11.07
N ARG A 232 19.28 -11.36 12.25
CA ARG A 232 20.09 -10.85 13.39
C ARG A 232 21.58 -10.70 13.09
N LYS A 233 22.10 -11.43 12.10
CA LYS A 233 23.50 -11.31 11.64
C LYS A 233 23.71 -10.14 10.67
N LYS A 234 22.64 -9.55 10.13
CA LYS A 234 22.74 -8.42 9.22
C LYS A 234 23.18 -7.14 9.91
N ASP A 235 23.91 -6.33 9.18
CA ASP A 235 24.23 -4.96 9.55
C ASP A 235 23.08 -4.05 9.09
N ILE A 236 22.20 -3.68 10.00
CA ILE A 236 21.01 -2.88 9.70
C ILE A 236 21.37 -1.51 9.13
N LYS A 237 22.51 -0.93 9.53
CA LYS A 237 22.99 0.32 8.95
C LYS A 237 23.28 0.16 7.45
N LYS A 238 23.93 -0.94 7.04
CA LYS A 238 24.17 -1.22 5.62
C LYS A 238 22.88 -1.51 4.86
N GLU A 239 21.89 -2.16 5.48
CA GLU A 239 20.58 -2.36 4.84
C GLU A 239 19.86 -1.02 4.62
N LEU A 240 19.93 -0.09 5.57
CA LEU A 240 19.41 1.27 5.41
C LEU A 240 20.10 2.00 4.24
N GLU A 241 21.44 1.99 4.22
CA GLU A 241 22.24 2.63 3.15
C GLU A 241 21.94 2.00 1.77
N LYS A 242 21.78 0.66 1.70
CA LYS A 242 21.37 -0.05 0.47
C LYS A 242 19.99 0.38 -0.01
N THR A 243 19.03 0.47 0.90
CA THR A 243 17.66 0.91 0.61
C THR A 243 17.63 2.36 0.13
N GLU A 244 18.38 3.25 0.79
CA GLU A 244 18.50 4.66 0.41
C GLU A 244 19.10 4.80 -1.01
N LYS A 245 20.18 4.09 -1.29
CA LYS A 245 20.84 4.09 -2.60
C LYS A 245 19.90 3.59 -3.71
N TYR A 246 19.12 2.55 -3.44
CA TYR A 246 18.15 2.01 -4.38
C TYR A 246 17.09 3.06 -4.75
N TRP A 247 16.43 3.69 -3.77
CA TRP A 247 15.36 4.65 -4.04
C TRP A 247 15.87 5.88 -4.78
N LYS A 248 17.06 6.38 -4.44
CA LYS A 248 17.68 7.48 -5.17
C LYS A 248 18.01 7.12 -6.63
N LYS A 249 18.48 5.89 -6.87
CA LYS A 249 18.69 5.37 -8.22
C LYS A 249 17.37 5.22 -8.97
N TYR A 250 16.36 4.60 -8.36
CA TYR A 250 15.04 4.44 -8.92
C TYR A 250 14.44 5.78 -9.35
N LEU A 251 14.44 6.77 -8.47
CA LEU A 251 13.93 8.09 -8.79
C LEU A 251 14.68 8.71 -9.97
N LYS A 252 16.01 8.60 -10.01
CA LYS A 252 16.82 9.15 -11.11
C LYS A 252 16.49 8.49 -12.46
N GLU A 253 16.19 7.21 -12.50
CA GLU A 253 15.83 6.48 -13.70
C GLU A 253 14.46 6.90 -14.26
N HIS A 254 13.53 7.23 -13.37
CA HIS A 254 12.14 7.57 -13.71
C HIS A 254 11.84 9.08 -13.72
N ASP A 255 12.81 9.93 -13.38
CA ASP A 255 12.62 11.40 -13.39
C ASP A 255 12.69 11.96 -14.81
N LYS A 256 11.53 12.31 -15.36
CA LYS A 256 11.38 12.91 -16.71
C LYS A 256 11.06 14.41 -16.67
N LEU A 257 10.89 14.98 -15.48
CA LEU A 257 10.45 16.36 -15.34
C LEU A 257 11.64 17.33 -15.38
N ASN A 258 11.73 18.12 -16.44
CA ASN A 258 12.71 19.19 -16.59
C ASN A 258 12.07 20.54 -16.23
N LEU A 259 12.18 20.93 -14.97
CA LEU A 259 11.71 22.25 -14.49
C LEU A 259 12.85 23.25 -14.39
N ASN A 260 12.54 24.52 -14.71
CA ASN A 260 13.47 25.62 -14.47
C ASN A 260 13.76 25.74 -12.95
N LYS A 261 15.02 25.59 -12.55
CA LYS A 261 15.45 25.40 -11.16
C LYS A 261 15.27 26.65 -10.26
N ASN A 262 14.88 27.79 -10.81
CA ASN A 262 14.99 29.09 -10.13
C ASN A 262 13.72 29.63 -9.48
N SER A 263 12.62 28.87 -9.37
CA SER A 263 11.41 29.31 -8.66
C SER A 263 11.01 28.41 -7.51
N ASN A 264 10.50 29.01 -6.42
CA ASN A 264 9.97 28.25 -5.27
C ASN A 264 8.80 27.34 -5.66
N ILE A 265 8.00 27.74 -6.63
CA ILE A 265 6.89 26.94 -7.18
C ILE A 265 7.45 25.71 -7.88
N SER A 266 8.50 25.87 -8.68
CA SER A 266 9.17 24.76 -9.36
C SER A 266 9.74 23.74 -8.38
N GLN A 267 10.28 24.17 -7.24
CA GLN A 267 10.81 23.27 -6.21
C GLN A 267 9.69 22.44 -5.53
N LYS A 268 8.56 23.08 -5.19
CA LYS A 268 7.40 22.39 -4.59
C LYS A 268 6.79 21.36 -5.57
N VAL A 269 6.60 21.77 -6.83
CA VAL A 269 6.10 20.87 -7.88
C VAL A 269 7.05 19.71 -8.08
N LYS A 270 8.36 19.96 -8.12
CA LYS A 270 9.37 18.91 -8.25
C LYS A 270 9.36 17.93 -7.08
N SER A 271 9.23 18.43 -5.86
CA SER A 271 9.15 17.59 -4.67
C SER A 271 7.90 16.69 -4.70
N LEU A 272 6.74 17.23 -5.06
CA LEU A 272 5.50 16.46 -5.22
C LEU A 272 5.63 15.42 -6.33
N TYR A 273 6.17 15.79 -7.48
CA TYR A 273 6.42 14.89 -8.59
C TYR A 273 7.35 13.74 -8.19
N ASN A 274 8.48 14.03 -7.52
CA ASN A 274 9.40 13.01 -7.02
C ASN A 274 8.69 12.05 -6.04
N ARG A 275 7.85 12.59 -5.12
CA ARG A 275 7.09 11.78 -4.18
C ARG A 275 6.08 10.89 -4.89
N THR A 276 5.44 11.38 -5.95
CA THR A 276 4.51 10.60 -6.78
C THR A 276 5.21 9.43 -7.47
N ILE A 277 6.38 9.65 -8.08
CA ILE A 277 7.17 8.56 -8.69
C ILE A 277 7.55 7.51 -7.66
N LEU A 278 7.99 7.94 -6.47
CA LEU A 278 8.36 7.02 -5.39
C LEU A 278 7.16 6.27 -4.79
N LEU A 279 5.94 6.78 -4.96
CA LEU A 279 4.70 6.11 -4.56
C LEU A 279 4.31 4.99 -5.55
N PHE A 280 4.54 5.17 -6.84
CA PHE A 280 4.08 4.25 -7.89
C PHE A 280 4.40 2.78 -7.62
N PRO A 281 5.64 2.37 -7.28
CA PRO A 281 5.91 0.97 -6.98
C PRO A 281 5.22 0.46 -5.72
N LEU A 282 4.76 1.34 -4.82
CA LEU A 282 4.08 0.94 -3.59
C LEU A 282 2.59 0.62 -3.78
N ILE A 283 2.01 0.96 -4.95
CA ILE A 283 0.60 0.71 -5.25
C ILE A 283 0.39 -0.43 -6.25
N VAL A 284 1.45 -1.07 -6.73
CA VAL A 284 1.41 -2.14 -7.74
C VAL A 284 1.68 -3.49 -7.09
N ASN A 285 0.80 -4.45 -7.35
CA ASN A 285 1.06 -5.85 -7.01
C ASN A 285 2.13 -6.42 -7.96
N SER A 286 3.28 -6.80 -7.41
CA SER A 286 4.43 -7.26 -8.19
C SER A 286 4.22 -8.61 -8.88
N GLU A 287 3.27 -9.44 -8.43
CA GLU A 287 3.02 -10.77 -8.99
C GLU A 287 2.00 -10.74 -10.12
N VAL A 288 0.90 -10.04 -9.94
CA VAL A 288 -0.24 -10.04 -10.86
C VAL A 288 -0.34 -8.74 -11.66
N GLY A 289 0.13 -7.63 -11.12
CA GLY A 289 0.12 -6.33 -11.79
C GLY A 289 -1.13 -5.49 -11.55
N GLY A 290 -2.01 -5.87 -10.61
CA GLY A 290 -3.11 -5.01 -10.20
C GLY A 290 -2.61 -3.74 -9.53
N ILE A 291 -3.31 -2.62 -9.74
CA ILE A 291 -2.91 -1.29 -9.28
C ILE A 291 -3.94 -0.78 -8.29
N SER A 292 -3.52 -0.51 -7.06
CA SER A 292 -4.39 0.10 -6.05
C SER A 292 -4.71 1.55 -6.41
N ALA A 293 -5.98 1.93 -6.37
CA ALA A 293 -6.41 3.31 -6.62
C ALA A 293 -5.92 4.29 -5.53
N GLY A 294 -5.70 3.79 -4.32
CA GLY A 294 -5.13 4.55 -3.21
C GLY A 294 -4.76 3.62 -2.06
N ILE A 295 -3.86 4.08 -1.18
CA ILE A 295 -3.43 3.28 0.00
C ILE A 295 -4.34 3.56 1.21
N GLU A 296 -5.38 4.34 1.03
CA GLU A 296 -6.33 4.64 2.10
C GLU A 296 -7.25 3.46 2.38
N THR A 297 -7.18 3.00 3.62
CA THR A 297 -8.07 1.97 4.13
C THR A 297 -8.78 2.50 5.36
N ASP A 298 -10.09 2.47 5.34
CA ASP A 298 -10.93 2.68 6.51
C ASP A 298 -11.76 1.42 6.73
N GLU A 299 -11.24 0.51 7.54
CA GLU A 299 -11.88 -0.78 7.81
C GLU A 299 -13.28 -0.62 8.42
N TYR A 300 -13.49 0.48 9.12
CA TYR A 300 -14.78 0.77 9.78
C TYR A 300 -15.73 1.60 8.91
N LYS A 301 -15.28 2.06 7.73
CA LYS A 301 -16.06 2.91 6.79
C LYS A 301 -16.66 4.14 7.46
N THR A 302 -15.93 4.76 8.38
CA THR A 302 -16.43 5.86 9.18
C THR A 302 -16.28 7.22 8.49
N LYS A 303 -15.31 7.36 7.58
CA LYS A 303 -14.98 8.63 6.92
C LYS A 303 -14.70 8.53 5.44
N CYS A 304 -14.15 7.41 4.97
CA CYS A 304 -13.99 7.15 3.54
C CYS A 304 -14.42 5.72 3.22
N GLY A 305 -14.60 5.43 1.96
CA GLY A 305 -14.62 4.06 1.47
C GLY A 305 -13.22 3.46 1.54
N ARG A 306 -13.12 2.16 1.29
CA ARG A 306 -11.83 1.50 1.14
C ARG A 306 -11.32 1.73 -0.29
N TYR A 307 -10.35 2.65 -0.47
CA TYR A 307 -9.78 2.99 -1.78
C TYR A 307 -8.57 2.12 -2.17
N SER A 308 -8.15 1.20 -1.33
CA SER A 308 -7.01 0.31 -1.62
C SER A 308 -7.31 -0.80 -2.64
N TYR A 309 -8.49 -0.81 -3.25
CA TYR A 309 -8.82 -1.73 -4.33
C TYR A 309 -8.33 -1.26 -5.70
N CYS A 310 -8.34 -2.17 -6.65
CA CYS A 310 -8.06 -1.91 -8.06
C CYS A 310 -9.38 -1.77 -8.84
N TRP A 311 -9.71 -0.57 -9.28
CA TRP A 311 -10.69 -0.34 -10.34
C TRP A 311 -9.97 -0.41 -11.68
N PRO A 312 -10.43 -1.21 -12.65
CA PRO A 312 -9.81 -1.25 -13.98
C PRO A 312 -9.69 0.12 -14.65
N ARG A 313 -10.66 0.99 -14.47
CA ARG A 313 -10.63 2.39 -14.92
C ARG A 313 -9.46 3.15 -14.30
N ASP A 314 -9.32 3.10 -12.97
CA ASP A 314 -8.25 3.80 -12.24
C ASP A 314 -6.88 3.26 -12.66
N GLY A 315 -6.75 1.94 -12.78
CA GLY A 315 -5.55 1.31 -13.30
C GLY A 315 -5.17 1.81 -14.69
N ALA A 316 -6.15 1.92 -15.60
CA ALA A 316 -5.92 2.45 -16.94
C ALA A 316 -5.46 3.93 -16.94
N PHE A 317 -5.95 4.76 -16.03
CA PHE A 317 -5.46 6.13 -15.87
C PHE A 317 -4.07 6.19 -15.26
N ILE A 318 -3.79 5.35 -14.24
CA ILE A 318 -2.48 5.31 -13.57
C ILE A 318 -1.40 4.80 -14.53
N THR A 319 -1.69 3.81 -15.37
CA THR A 319 -0.73 3.30 -16.37
C THR A 319 -0.27 4.36 -17.36
N ARG A 320 -1.09 5.35 -17.68
CA ARG A 320 -0.64 6.51 -18.48
C ARG A 320 0.46 7.31 -17.76
N ALA A 321 0.35 7.48 -16.44
CA ALA A 321 1.39 8.13 -15.67
C ALA A 321 2.66 7.26 -15.58
N PHE A 322 2.50 5.94 -15.46
CA PHE A 322 3.62 4.99 -15.53
C PHE A 322 4.37 5.10 -16.86
N ASP A 323 3.65 5.14 -17.95
CA ASP A 323 4.24 5.30 -19.28
C ASP A 323 5.01 6.61 -19.45
N ILE A 324 4.56 7.71 -18.82
CA ILE A 324 5.28 9.00 -18.86
C ILE A 324 6.65 8.91 -18.17
N VAL A 325 6.77 8.06 -17.16
CA VAL A 325 8.00 7.91 -16.36
C VAL A 325 8.79 6.63 -16.68
N ASP A 326 8.53 6.01 -17.83
CA ASP A 326 9.18 4.79 -18.32
C ASP A 326 9.03 3.56 -17.38
N MET A 327 7.85 3.42 -16.77
CA MET A 327 7.41 2.22 -16.06
C MET A 327 6.56 1.31 -16.97
N GLU A 328 7.03 1.06 -18.18
CA GLU A 328 6.30 0.31 -19.22
C GLU A 328 6.03 -1.14 -18.83
N LYS A 329 6.95 -1.75 -18.05
CA LYS A 329 6.79 -3.14 -17.59
C LYS A 329 5.60 -3.31 -16.64
N GLU A 330 5.38 -2.36 -15.77
CA GLU A 330 4.24 -2.33 -14.85
C GLU A 330 2.94 -2.13 -15.62
N THR A 331 2.95 -1.23 -16.61
CA THR A 331 1.82 -1.02 -17.52
C THR A 331 1.49 -2.31 -18.33
N GLU A 332 2.48 -2.92 -18.96
CA GLU A 332 2.29 -4.17 -19.69
C GLU A 332 1.72 -5.28 -18.80
N LYS A 333 2.26 -5.42 -17.59
CA LYS A 333 1.81 -6.43 -16.63
C LYS A 333 0.37 -6.21 -16.18
N PHE A 334 -0.05 -4.95 -15.98
CA PHE A 334 -1.44 -4.64 -15.67
C PHE A 334 -2.39 -5.17 -16.76
N TYR A 335 -2.10 -4.93 -18.04
CA TYR A 335 -2.97 -5.38 -19.12
C TYR A 335 -2.83 -6.87 -19.43
N THR A 336 -1.59 -7.37 -19.53
CA THR A 336 -1.31 -8.75 -20.01
C THR A 336 -1.50 -9.81 -18.94
N SER A 337 -1.48 -9.44 -17.66
CA SER A 337 -1.68 -10.36 -16.53
C SER A 337 -2.97 -10.02 -15.77
N PHE A 338 -3.03 -8.88 -15.08
CA PHE A 338 -4.18 -8.54 -14.24
C PHE A 338 -5.49 -8.45 -15.03
N CYS A 339 -5.54 -7.62 -16.07
CA CYS A 339 -6.78 -7.45 -16.86
C CYS A 339 -7.23 -8.75 -17.52
N LYS A 340 -6.30 -9.56 -18.06
CA LYS A 340 -6.65 -10.87 -18.61
C LYS A 340 -7.21 -11.83 -17.58
N LYS A 341 -6.60 -11.88 -16.39
CA LYS A 341 -7.01 -12.75 -15.29
C LYS A 341 -8.41 -12.39 -14.78
N THR A 342 -8.75 -11.11 -14.77
CA THR A 342 -9.97 -10.58 -14.16
C THR A 342 -11.11 -10.34 -15.15
N GLN A 343 -10.88 -10.50 -16.46
CA GLN A 343 -11.94 -10.38 -17.46
C GLN A 343 -12.99 -11.48 -17.31
N ASN A 344 -14.26 -11.10 -17.24
CA ASN A 344 -15.38 -12.03 -17.24
C ASN A 344 -15.50 -12.75 -18.61
N LYS A 345 -16.12 -13.95 -18.62
CA LYS A 345 -16.33 -14.75 -19.82
C LYS A 345 -17.13 -14.03 -20.92
N ASN A 346 -17.98 -13.09 -20.56
CA ASN A 346 -18.76 -12.27 -21.48
C ASN A 346 -18.02 -11.04 -22.01
N GLY A 347 -16.82 -10.76 -21.50
CA GLY A 347 -15.90 -9.72 -21.99
C GLY A 347 -15.80 -8.46 -21.14
N ASN A 348 -16.61 -8.29 -20.10
CA ASN A 348 -16.55 -7.13 -19.22
C ASN A 348 -15.63 -7.36 -18.00
N TRP A 349 -15.45 -6.29 -17.22
CA TRP A 349 -14.88 -6.33 -15.88
C TRP A 349 -15.94 -5.89 -14.86
N GLU A 350 -15.80 -6.44 -13.64
CA GLU A 350 -16.53 -5.98 -12.48
C GLU A 350 -16.01 -4.60 -12.01
N GLN A 351 -16.74 -3.95 -11.11
CA GLN A 351 -16.41 -2.62 -10.61
C GLN A 351 -14.99 -2.57 -10.05
N ARG A 352 -14.58 -3.53 -9.22
CA ARG A 352 -13.28 -3.50 -8.54
C ARG A 352 -12.82 -4.87 -8.07
N PHE A 353 -11.50 -4.95 -7.85
CA PHE A 353 -10.80 -6.15 -7.46
C PHE A 353 -9.79 -5.84 -6.35
N TYR A 354 -9.33 -6.85 -5.65
CA TYR A 354 -8.03 -6.78 -4.97
C TYR A 354 -6.92 -6.73 -6.02
N THR A 355 -5.75 -6.18 -5.66
CA THR A 355 -4.65 -6.04 -6.63
C THR A 355 -4.05 -7.38 -7.08
N ASP A 356 -4.33 -8.47 -6.38
CA ASP A 356 -3.98 -9.84 -6.78
C ASP A 356 -4.99 -10.47 -7.77
N GLY A 357 -6.06 -9.75 -8.10
CA GLY A 357 -7.10 -10.16 -9.06
C GLY A 357 -8.29 -10.91 -8.45
N HIS A 358 -8.37 -11.08 -7.13
CA HIS A 358 -9.61 -11.55 -6.49
C HIS A 358 -10.67 -10.46 -6.56
N LEU A 359 -11.95 -10.88 -6.69
CA LEU A 359 -13.07 -9.94 -6.70
C LEU A 359 -13.20 -9.26 -5.34
N ALA A 360 -13.21 -7.93 -5.34
CA ALA A 360 -13.43 -7.14 -4.13
C ALA A 360 -14.93 -6.92 -3.87
N PRO A 361 -15.34 -6.67 -2.61
CA PRO A 361 -16.71 -6.29 -2.31
C PRO A 361 -17.14 -5.07 -3.13
N SER A 362 -18.24 -5.18 -3.85
CA SER A 362 -18.74 -4.17 -4.79
C SER A 362 -20.22 -3.87 -4.46
N TRP A 363 -20.69 -2.69 -4.81
CA TRP A 363 -22.10 -2.30 -4.60
C TRP A 363 -22.83 -1.94 -5.90
N GLY A 364 -22.13 -1.96 -7.04
CA GLY A 364 -22.74 -1.61 -8.30
C GLY A 364 -21.91 -2.03 -9.50
N TYR A 365 -22.44 -1.79 -10.67
CA TYR A 365 -21.82 -2.06 -11.95
C TYR A 365 -21.46 -0.74 -12.64
N GLN A 366 -20.27 -0.69 -13.25
CA GLN A 366 -19.80 0.47 -14.01
C GLN A 366 -19.30 0.04 -15.37
N ILE A 367 -19.97 0.49 -16.44
CA ILE A 367 -19.63 0.12 -17.81
C ILE A 367 -18.30 0.71 -18.28
N ASP A 368 -17.91 1.84 -17.70
CA ASP A 368 -16.67 2.55 -18.01
C ASP A 368 -15.41 1.80 -17.55
N GLU A 369 -15.53 0.85 -16.61
CA GLU A 369 -14.44 -0.06 -16.25
C GLU A 369 -13.99 -0.86 -17.48
N THR A 370 -14.95 -1.39 -18.23
CA THR A 370 -14.70 -2.15 -19.47
C THR A 370 -14.14 -1.27 -20.58
N ALA A 371 -14.73 -0.09 -20.76
CA ALA A 371 -14.31 0.85 -21.79
C ALA A 371 -12.88 1.39 -21.55
N SER A 372 -12.53 1.66 -20.30
CA SER A 372 -11.23 2.22 -19.91
C SER A 372 -10.08 1.27 -20.18
N VAL A 373 -10.28 -0.05 -19.98
CA VAL A 373 -9.23 -1.05 -20.29
C VAL A 373 -8.88 -1.04 -21.79
N ILE A 374 -9.89 -1.01 -22.69
CA ILE A 374 -9.65 -0.95 -24.14
C ILE A 374 -8.86 0.31 -24.50
N PHE A 375 -9.29 1.45 -23.96
CA PHE A 375 -8.63 2.74 -24.19
C PHE A 375 -7.20 2.75 -23.68
N GLY A 376 -6.97 2.19 -22.49
CA GLY A 376 -5.64 2.13 -21.88
C GLY A 376 -4.66 1.23 -22.65
N VAL A 377 -5.12 0.07 -23.14
CA VAL A 377 -4.31 -0.77 -24.05
C VAL A 377 -3.88 0.01 -25.30
N TYR A 378 -4.82 0.76 -25.91
CA TYR A 378 -4.51 1.59 -27.06
C TYR A 378 -3.49 2.69 -26.72
N ASP A 379 -3.66 3.38 -25.61
CA ASP A 379 -2.79 4.48 -25.19
C ASP A 379 -1.34 3.99 -24.98
N HIS A 380 -1.17 2.85 -24.31
CA HIS A 380 0.14 2.20 -24.17
C HIS A 380 0.73 1.75 -25.51
N TYR A 381 -0.08 1.10 -26.36
CA TYR A 381 0.35 0.70 -27.70
C TYR A 381 0.75 1.91 -28.55
N LYS A 382 0.01 2.99 -28.49
CA LYS A 382 0.31 4.23 -29.22
C LYS A 382 1.65 4.81 -28.82
N LYS A 383 2.02 4.73 -27.54
CA LYS A 383 3.33 5.17 -27.05
C LYS A 383 4.44 4.23 -27.48
N THR A 384 4.30 2.92 -27.21
CA THR A 384 5.38 1.93 -27.37
C THR A 384 5.54 1.40 -28.78
N LYS A 385 4.46 1.40 -29.56
CA LYS A 385 4.34 0.73 -30.87
C LYS A 385 4.65 -0.76 -30.83
N SER A 386 4.57 -1.37 -29.62
CA SER A 386 4.83 -2.81 -29.41
C SER A 386 3.70 -3.65 -30.02
N LYS A 387 3.95 -4.23 -31.19
CA LYS A 387 3.01 -5.17 -31.84
C LYS A 387 2.86 -6.47 -31.07
N GLU A 388 3.86 -6.86 -30.30
CA GLU A 388 3.82 -8.04 -29.44
C GLU A 388 2.81 -7.83 -28.31
N PHE A 389 2.93 -6.72 -27.58
CA PHE A 389 1.97 -6.32 -26.56
C PHE A 389 0.55 -6.25 -27.12
N LEU A 390 0.37 -5.58 -28.27
CA LEU A 390 -0.94 -5.47 -28.90
C LEU A 390 -1.54 -6.84 -29.22
N LYS A 391 -0.77 -7.74 -29.83
CA LYS A 391 -1.22 -9.11 -30.13
C LYS A 391 -1.63 -9.87 -28.88
N ASP A 392 -0.88 -9.68 -27.80
CA ASP A 392 -1.16 -10.32 -26.53
C ASP A 392 -2.47 -9.82 -25.89
N CYS A 393 -2.81 -8.55 -26.05
CA CYS A 393 -4.06 -7.96 -25.55
C CYS A 393 -5.26 -8.10 -26.50
N LEU A 394 -5.04 -8.46 -27.78
CA LEU A 394 -6.04 -8.36 -28.84
C LEU A 394 -7.33 -9.11 -28.50
N LYS A 395 -7.23 -10.38 -28.10
CA LYS A 395 -8.42 -11.21 -27.79
C LYS A 395 -9.23 -10.67 -26.61
N MET A 396 -8.55 -10.15 -25.61
CA MET A 396 -9.19 -9.50 -24.48
C MET A 396 -9.97 -8.26 -24.93
N CYS A 397 -9.37 -7.41 -25.76
CA CYS A 397 -10.02 -6.22 -26.32
C CYS A 397 -11.19 -6.57 -27.24
N GLU A 398 -11.07 -7.59 -28.09
CA GLU A 398 -12.19 -8.08 -28.92
C GLU A 398 -13.40 -8.48 -28.08
N ASN A 399 -13.18 -9.29 -27.03
CA ASN A 399 -14.25 -9.73 -26.15
C ASN A 399 -14.94 -8.53 -25.46
N ALA A 400 -14.13 -7.55 -25.01
CA ALA A 400 -14.64 -6.34 -24.37
C ALA A 400 -15.47 -5.48 -25.34
N VAL A 401 -15.01 -5.31 -26.59
CA VAL A 401 -15.77 -4.58 -27.62
C VAL A 401 -17.10 -5.27 -27.92
N ILE A 402 -17.11 -6.60 -28.07
CA ILE A 402 -18.35 -7.36 -28.28
C ILE A 402 -19.35 -7.15 -27.14
N TYR A 403 -18.86 -7.08 -25.90
CA TYR A 403 -19.69 -6.80 -24.75
C TYR A 403 -20.28 -5.38 -24.81
N LEU A 404 -19.45 -4.37 -25.08
CA LEU A 404 -19.89 -2.98 -25.21
C LEU A 404 -20.90 -2.82 -26.36
N GLU A 405 -20.72 -3.55 -27.47
CA GLU A 405 -21.68 -3.55 -28.57
C GLU A 405 -23.07 -4.01 -28.13
N LYS A 406 -23.13 -5.13 -27.40
CA LYS A 406 -24.40 -5.66 -26.90
C LYS A 406 -25.05 -4.67 -25.92
N TYR A 407 -24.26 -4.02 -25.07
CA TYR A 407 -24.74 -3.00 -24.14
C TYR A 407 -25.35 -1.80 -24.88
N VAL A 408 -24.68 -1.30 -25.92
CA VAL A 408 -25.16 -0.19 -26.73
C VAL A 408 -26.39 -0.58 -27.54
N ASP A 409 -26.43 -1.77 -28.14
CA ASP A 409 -27.60 -2.26 -28.87
C ASP A 409 -28.83 -2.38 -27.98
N ASP A 410 -28.66 -2.81 -26.74
CA ASP A 410 -29.73 -2.88 -25.75
C ASP A 410 -30.31 -1.48 -25.41
N ILE A 411 -29.43 -0.48 -25.22
CA ILE A 411 -29.85 0.91 -25.01
C ILE A 411 -30.56 1.47 -26.24
N LEU A 412 -29.99 1.31 -27.44
CA LEU A 412 -30.54 1.85 -28.70
C LEU A 412 -31.89 1.21 -29.06
N SER A 413 -32.07 -0.07 -28.76
CA SER A 413 -33.35 -0.79 -28.96
C SER A 413 -34.36 -0.55 -27.83
N ARG A 414 -34.01 0.23 -26.80
CA ARG A 414 -34.82 0.51 -25.61
C ARG A 414 -35.30 -0.73 -24.85
N LYS A 415 -34.53 -1.81 -24.93
CA LYS A 415 -34.85 -3.04 -24.20
C LYS A 415 -34.49 -2.93 -22.72
N TYR A 416 -33.38 -2.22 -22.43
CA TYR A 416 -32.86 -1.99 -21.06
C TYR A 416 -32.75 -3.29 -20.25
N SER A 417 -32.29 -4.36 -20.91
CA SER A 417 -32.16 -5.68 -20.32
C SER A 417 -30.82 -5.88 -19.61
N PHE A 418 -29.83 -5.03 -19.89
CA PHE A 418 -28.57 -5.02 -19.17
C PHE A 418 -28.70 -4.36 -17.82
N GLN A 419 -27.82 -4.74 -16.89
CA GLN A 419 -27.69 -4.05 -15.62
C GLN A 419 -27.37 -2.58 -15.86
N LYS A 420 -28.08 -1.70 -15.20
CA LYS A 420 -27.81 -0.26 -15.24
C LYS A 420 -26.41 0.01 -14.70
N SER A 421 -25.74 1.00 -15.28
CA SER A 421 -24.43 1.43 -14.85
C SER A 421 -24.55 2.56 -13.83
N TYR A 422 -23.73 2.49 -12.78
CA TYR A 422 -23.47 3.70 -12.00
C TYR A 422 -22.63 4.68 -12.80
N ASP A 423 -22.74 5.96 -12.46
CA ASP A 423 -21.85 7.00 -12.97
C ASP A 423 -20.45 6.94 -12.35
N LEU A 424 -19.53 7.82 -12.78
CA LEU A 424 -18.17 7.88 -12.29
C LEU A 424 -18.08 8.05 -10.75
N TRP A 425 -19.01 8.81 -10.16
CA TRP A 425 -19.01 9.09 -8.73
C TRP A 425 -19.78 8.07 -7.89
N GLU A 426 -20.36 7.04 -8.55
CA GLU A 426 -21.11 5.98 -7.89
C GLU A 426 -22.36 6.50 -7.12
N GLU A 427 -22.91 7.66 -7.56
CA GLU A 427 -24.07 8.30 -6.96
C GLU A 427 -25.37 7.98 -7.69
N TYR A 428 -25.32 7.89 -9.02
CA TYR A 428 -26.52 7.72 -9.85
C TYR A 428 -26.41 6.48 -10.73
N GLU A 429 -27.44 5.65 -10.66
CA GLU A 429 -27.58 4.48 -11.53
C GLU A 429 -28.42 4.87 -12.77
N GLY A 430 -27.88 4.63 -13.96
CA GLY A 430 -28.57 4.96 -15.22
C GLY A 430 -27.66 4.96 -16.44
N ILE A 431 -28.01 5.79 -17.41
CA ILE A 431 -27.22 6.02 -18.62
C ILE A 431 -26.65 7.42 -18.52
N SER A 432 -25.39 7.52 -18.08
CA SER A 432 -24.71 8.81 -17.93
C SER A 432 -23.98 9.21 -19.22
N LEU A 433 -23.84 10.52 -19.44
CA LEU A 433 -23.06 11.05 -20.56
C LEU A 433 -21.60 10.61 -20.48
N TYR A 434 -21.02 10.54 -19.27
CA TYR A 434 -19.66 10.06 -19.04
C TYR A 434 -19.50 8.62 -19.54
N SER A 435 -20.37 7.70 -19.08
CA SER A 435 -20.32 6.28 -19.46
C SER A 435 -20.42 6.09 -20.98
N ILE A 436 -21.32 6.82 -21.63
CA ILE A 436 -21.43 6.76 -23.11
C ILE A 436 -20.17 7.32 -23.80
N SER A 437 -19.58 8.39 -23.26
CA SER A 437 -18.36 8.98 -23.81
C SER A 437 -17.17 8.02 -23.69
N THR A 438 -17.07 7.26 -22.60
CA THR A 438 -16.00 6.25 -22.44
C THR A 438 -16.14 5.10 -23.44
N ILE A 439 -17.37 4.63 -23.70
CA ILE A 439 -17.64 3.62 -24.74
C ILE A 439 -17.22 4.15 -26.12
N PHE A 440 -17.55 5.40 -26.43
CA PHE A 440 -17.12 6.04 -27.68
C PHE A 440 -15.59 6.08 -27.81
N GLY A 441 -14.89 6.47 -26.74
CA GLY A 441 -13.43 6.44 -26.70
C GLY A 441 -12.84 5.05 -26.92
N ALA A 442 -13.45 4.02 -26.29
CA ALA A 442 -13.05 2.63 -26.44
C ALA A 442 -13.23 2.12 -27.90
N TYR A 443 -14.34 2.45 -28.55
CA TYR A 443 -14.55 2.09 -29.95
C TYR A 443 -13.55 2.78 -30.89
N SER A 444 -13.28 4.06 -30.68
CA SER A 444 -12.29 4.79 -31.48
C SER A 444 -10.91 4.16 -31.35
N ALA A 445 -10.51 3.82 -30.12
CA ALA A 445 -9.27 3.12 -29.85
C ALA A 445 -9.21 1.73 -30.50
N ALA A 446 -10.29 0.95 -30.39
CA ALA A 446 -10.38 -0.38 -30.97
C ALA A 446 -10.24 -0.36 -32.50
N ILE A 447 -10.88 0.58 -33.19
CA ILE A 447 -10.78 0.75 -34.63
C ILE A 447 -9.33 0.97 -35.06
N GLU A 448 -8.60 1.86 -34.39
CA GLU A 448 -7.20 2.10 -34.72
C GLU A 448 -6.32 0.88 -34.42
N MET A 449 -6.47 0.23 -33.25
CA MET A 449 -5.71 -0.98 -32.91
C MET A 449 -5.94 -2.13 -33.89
N PHE A 450 -7.18 -2.40 -34.25
CA PHE A 450 -7.54 -3.54 -35.12
C PHE A 450 -7.13 -3.30 -36.57
N SER A 451 -7.15 -2.06 -37.04
CA SER A 451 -6.60 -1.68 -38.33
C SER A 451 -5.12 -1.98 -38.45
N ASP A 452 -4.36 -1.69 -37.42
CA ASP A 452 -2.90 -1.90 -37.38
C ASP A 452 -2.49 -3.39 -37.40
N VAL A 453 -3.39 -4.30 -36.99
CA VAL A 453 -3.15 -5.76 -37.02
C VAL A 453 -3.98 -6.49 -38.11
N LYS A 454 -4.62 -5.75 -39.01
CA LYS A 454 -5.47 -6.27 -40.12
C LYS A 454 -6.62 -7.19 -39.66
N VAL A 455 -7.23 -6.86 -38.52
CA VAL A 455 -8.48 -7.52 -38.10
C VAL A 455 -9.66 -6.82 -38.74
N VAL A 456 -10.51 -7.57 -39.44
CA VAL A 456 -11.70 -7.05 -40.14
C VAL A 456 -12.77 -6.69 -39.12
N PHE A 457 -12.85 -5.41 -38.75
CA PHE A 457 -13.79 -4.90 -37.75
C PHE A 457 -14.64 -3.72 -38.26
N GLU A 458 -14.81 -3.58 -39.60
CA GLU A 458 -14.85 -2.26 -40.21
C GLU A 458 -16.18 -1.52 -40.26
N GLU A 459 -17.27 -2.11 -40.67
CA GLU A 459 -18.42 -1.27 -41.08
C GLU A 459 -19.49 -1.13 -40.00
N LYS A 460 -19.75 -2.21 -39.30
CA LYS A 460 -20.80 -2.27 -38.28
C LYS A 460 -20.52 -1.34 -37.06
N ASN A 461 -19.25 -1.20 -36.71
CA ASN A 461 -18.83 -0.37 -35.57
C ASN A 461 -18.73 1.11 -35.89
N ARG A 462 -18.42 1.45 -37.15
CA ARG A 462 -18.47 2.83 -37.63
C ARG A 462 -19.88 3.40 -37.54
N LEU A 463 -20.88 2.62 -37.91
CA LEU A 463 -22.30 2.99 -37.81
C LEU A 463 -22.73 3.17 -36.32
N LYS A 464 -22.22 2.35 -35.39
CA LYS A 464 -22.49 2.49 -33.98
C LYS A 464 -21.85 3.73 -33.37
N ILE A 465 -20.63 4.08 -33.76
CA ILE A 465 -19.98 5.33 -33.40
C ILE A 465 -20.79 6.56 -33.86
N GLU A 466 -21.29 6.52 -35.11
CA GLU A 466 -22.13 7.58 -35.65
C GLU A 466 -23.46 7.70 -34.90
N ALA A 467 -24.08 6.58 -34.53
CA ALA A 467 -25.29 6.56 -33.70
C ALA A 467 -25.08 7.09 -32.29
N LEU A 468 -23.97 6.72 -31.64
CA LEU A 468 -23.57 7.23 -30.32
C LEU A 468 -23.26 8.73 -30.38
N ASN A 469 -22.55 9.20 -31.39
CA ASN A 469 -22.31 10.64 -31.61
C ASN A 469 -23.60 11.42 -31.75
N LYS A 470 -24.61 10.85 -32.39
CA LYS A 470 -25.92 11.46 -32.58
C LYS A 470 -26.66 11.58 -31.24
N GLN A 471 -26.55 10.57 -30.37
CA GLN A 471 -27.13 10.61 -29.04
C GLN A 471 -26.41 11.61 -28.11
N ILE A 472 -25.07 11.66 -28.14
CA ILE A 472 -24.28 12.63 -27.38
C ILE A 472 -24.67 14.08 -27.75
N LYS A 473 -24.94 14.34 -29.04
CA LYS A 473 -25.42 15.65 -29.50
C LYS A 473 -26.84 15.99 -29.00
N ILE A 474 -27.70 15.01 -28.78
CA ILE A 474 -29.04 15.20 -28.23
C ILE A 474 -28.99 15.55 -26.74
N TYR A 475 -28.09 14.95 -25.98
CA TYR A 475 -27.91 15.24 -24.54
C TYR A 475 -27.16 16.57 -24.26
N ARG A 476 -26.52 17.17 -25.27
CA ARG A 476 -25.87 18.50 -25.15
C ARG A 476 -26.82 19.67 -25.47
N ARG A 477 -28.07 19.43 -25.81
CA ARG A 477 -29.16 20.40 -26.00
C ARG A 477 -30.14 20.34 -24.84
#